data_b17ca870f7cead02b572aa442adc1322
#
_entry.id   b17ca870f7cead02b572aa442adc1322
#
_cell.length_a   1.000
_cell.length_b   1.000
_cell.length_c   1.000
_cell.angle_alpha   90.00
_cell.angle_beta   90.00
_cell.angle_gamma   90.00
#
_symmetry.space_group_name_H-M   'P 1'
#
loop_
_entity.id
_entity.type
_entity.pdbx_description
1 polymer ?
#
loop_
_entity_poly.entity_id
_entity_poly.type
_entity_poly.pdbx_seq_one_letter_code
_entity_poly.pdbx_strand_id
1 'polypeptide(L)'
;RSSAASDVYKRQEQTLSYSSPLYGRRTGQIRLKQIPYAYYDRFFPDLDEQTRILYYAVTGGVPKYIELFHPCADIDTAILQNVMTPQSFLYEEPEFLLRQEVQDVGSYFSIIRAIASGNMRISDIASALSLPATSLSKPLKTLCDLDILEREVPPTEKNIETSKKGQYRIKDNFLAFWFRFVYPMRSFIESDHPEIAMTKLKTGFIPNHVGYVYEDICRQKMWELNAQGKLPFLFDRVGRWWGGKDTEIDIVAIDTTDRSKIIFGECKFHQNVPMQLSELHQLKELSLIHISE
;
A
#
# COMPACT_ATOMS: atom_id res chain seq x y z
N ARG A 1 -5.67 26.70 15.58
CA ARG A 1 -4.47 26.02 16.12
C ARG A 1 -4.00 25.06 15.03
N SER A 2 -2.87 25.40 14.37
CA SER A 2 -2.21 24.55 13.38
C SER A 2 -1.82 23.23 14.03
N SER A 3 -2.08 22.12 13.38
CA SER A 3 -1.83 20.81 13.96
C SER A 3 -0.34 20.46 13.91
N ALA A 4 0.14 19.74 14.91
CA ALA A 4 1.56 19.46 15.12
C ALA A 4 2.28 18.79 13.94
N ALA A 5 1.62 17.96 13.14
CA ALA A 5 2.27 17.24 12.03
C ALA A 5 2.43 18.10 10.77
N SER A 6 1.42 18.91 10.37
CA SER A 6 1.56 19.89 9.30
C SER A 6 2.62 20.94 9.67
N ASP A 7 2.68 21.31 10.95
CA ASP A 7 3.73 22.17 11.47
C ASP A 7 5.08 21.50 11.44
N VAL A 8 5.16 20.19 11.68
CA VAL A 8 6.41 19.42 11.60
C VAL A 8 6.88 19.32 10.14
N TYR A 9 6.01 19.05 9.17
CA TYR A 9 6.40 18.98 7.76
C TYR A 9 6.79 20.36 7.21
N LYS A 10 5.98 21.38 7.46
CA LYS A 10 6.30 22.79 7.12
C LYS A 10 7.54 23.27 7.85
N ARG A 11 7.74 22.90 9.12
CA ARG A 11 8.96 23.19 9.87
C ARG A 11 10.16 22.42 9.32
N GLN A 12 9.98 21.20 8.83
CA GLN A 12 11.05 20.46 8.15
C GLN A 12 11.47 21.16 6.86
N GLU A 13 10.53 21.57 5.98
CA GLU A 13 10.86 22.35 4.79
C GLU A 13 11.49 23.69 5.14
N GLN A 14 10.92 24.42 6.11
CA GLN A 14 11.49 25.69 6.59
C GLN A 14 12.85 25.50 7.27
N THR A 15 13.02 24.43 8.06
CA THR A 15 14.27 24.10 8.74
C THR A 15 15.36 23.65 7.75
N LEU A 16 14.96 23.06 6.61
CA LEU A 16 15.84 22.60 5.55
C LEU A 16 16.09 23.66 4.47
N SER A 17 15.32 24.74 4.46
CA SER A 17 15.49 25.83 3.50
C SER A 17 16.79 26.57 3.70
N TYR A 18 17.33 27.15 2.61
CA TYR A 18 18.57 27.95 2.66
C TYR A 18 18.47 29.14 3.63
N SER A 19 17.26 29.63 3.87
CA SER A 19 16.99 30.76 4.80
C SER A 19 16.91 30.35 6.28
N SER A 20 16.96 29.03 6.56
CA SER A 20 16.89 28.53 7.94
C SER A 20 18.21 28.73 8.70
N PRO A 21 18.18 29.20 9.97
CA PRO A 21 19.36 29.26 10.85
C PRO A 21 20.03 27.89 11.06
N LEU A 22 19.31 26.78 10.79
CA LEU A 22 19.79 25.42 10.93
C LEU A 22 20.33 24.84 9.60
N TYR A 23 20.23 25.59 8.50
CA TYR A 23 20.81 25.19 7.22
C TYR A 23 22.32 24.97 7.34
N GLY A 24 22.79 23.82 6.90
CA GLY A 24 24.21 23.46 6.98
C GLY A 24 24.72 23.04 8.36
N ARG A 25 23.91 23.11 9.43
CA ARG A 25 24.32 22.68 10.79
C ARG A 25 23.90 21.26 11.14
N ARG A 26 23.06 20.62 10.30
CA ARG A 26 22.65 19.23 10.51
C ARG A 26 23.77 18.27 10.12
N THR A 27 24.02 17.28 10.95
CA THR A 27 24.98 16.20 10.69
C THR A 27 24.35 14.98 10.02
N GLY A 28 23.01 14.89 10.04
CA GLY A 28 22.27 13.80 9.39
C GLY A 28 20.76 14.04 9.41
N GLN A 29 20.03 13.26 8.61
CA GLN A 29 18.58 13.23 8.58
C GLN A 29 18.13 11.78 8.48
N ILE A 30 17.23 11.35 9.38
CA ILE A 30 16.64 10.02 9.36
C ILE A 30 15.14 10.19 9.06
N ARG A 31 14.69 9.65 7.93
CA ARG A 31 13.26 9.51 7.63
C ARG A 31 12.79 8.17 8.17
N LEU A 32 11.98 8.21 9.22
CA LEU A 32 11.35 7.00 9.75
C LEU A 32 10.31 6.51 8.72
N LYS A 33 10.43 5.25 8.34
CA LYS A 33 9.47 4.54 7.51
C LYS A 33 8.60 3.65 8.39
N GLN A 34 7.48 3.18 7.85
CA GLN A 34 6.70 2.13 8.47
C GLN A 34 7.57 0.88 8.72
N ILE A 35 7.28 0.15 9.78
CA ILE A 35 7.98 -1.08 10.14
C ILE A 35 7.73 -2.12 9.04
N PRO A 36 8.79 -2.66 8.38
CA PRO A 36 8.62 -3.73 7.41
C PRO A 36 8.05 -5.00 8.05
N TYR A 37 7.33 -5.80 7.27
CA TYR A 37 6.75 -7.06 7.75
C TYR A 37 7.78 -8.00 8.39
N ALA A 38 9.02 -8.01 7.90
CA ALA A 38 10.11 -8.84 8.43
C ALA A 38 10.40 -8.65 9.94
N TYR A 39 9.92 -7.56 10.53
CA TYR A 39 10.08 -7.28 11.98
C TYR A 39 8.76 -7.36 12.75
N TYR A 40 7.67 -7.74 12.09
CA TYR A 40 6.33 -7.73 12.68
C TYR A 40 6.14 -8.84 13.72
N ASP A 41 6.87 -9.94 13.61
CA ASP A 41 6.97 -11.03 14.58
C ASP A 41 7.38 -10.58 15.98
N ARG A 42 8.16 -9.49 16.07
CA ARG A 42 8.60 -8.91 17.35
C ARG A 42 7.47 -8.28 18.16
N PHE A 43 6.38 -7.90 17.50
CA PHE A 43 5.19 -7.33 18.15
C PHE A 43 4.15 -8.41 18.48
N PHE A 44 4.10 -9.47 17.67
CA PHE A 44 3.17 -10.58 17.83
C PHE A 44 3.91 -11.92 17.74
N PRO A 45 4.77 -12.24 18.73
CA PRO A 45 5.59 -13.46 18.69
C PRO A 45 4.77 -14.75 18.76
N ASP A 46 3.60 -14.70 19.43
CA ASP A 46 2.77 -15.88 19.68
C ASP A 46 1.76 -16.16 18.55
N LEU A 47 1.60 -15.23 17.58
CA LEU A 47 0.73 -15.45 16.45
C LEU A 47 1.42 -16.29 15.37
N ASP A 48 0.66 -17.17 14.73
CA ASP A 48 1.12 -17.86 13.53
C ASP A 48 1.31 -16.88 12.35
N GLU A 49 2.06 -17.32 11.33
CA GLU A 49 2.44 -16.47 10.20
C GLU A 49 1.21 -15.94 9.43
N GLN A 50 0.18 -16.77 9.22
CA GLN A 50 -1.01 -16.36 8.49
C GLN A 50 -1.77 -15.27 9.26
N THR A 51 -1.96 -15.46 10.55
CA THR A 51 -2.60 -14.48 11.41
C THR A 51 -1.80 -13.17 11.46
N ARG A 52 -0.46 -13.23 11.55
CA ARG A 52 0.39 -12.01 11.49
C ARG A 52 0.20 -11.23 10.20
N ILE A 53 0.07 -11.92 9.06
CA ILE A 53 -0.21 -11.28 7.77
C ILE A 53 -1.56 -10.54 7.79
N LEU A 54 -2.61 -11.14 8.37
CA LEU A 54 -3.90 -10.49 8.51
C LEU A 54 -3.82 -9.20 9.36
N TYR A 55 -3.10 -9.24 10.49
CA TYR A 55 -2.87 -8.06 11.33
C TYR A 55 -2.08 -6.98 10.59
N TYR A 56 -1.00 -7.36 9.91
CA TYR A 56 -0.20 -6.43 9.11
C TYR A 56 -1.00 -5.82 7.95
N ALA A 57 -1.91 -6.58 7.35
CA ALA A 57 -2.77 -6.08 6.29
C ALA A 57 -3.68 -4.94 6.77
N VAL A 58 -4.06 -4.92 8.05
CA VAL A 58 -4.87 -3.84 8.62
C VAL A 58 -4.01 -2.72 9.19
N THR A 59 -3.04 -3.05 10.05
CA THR A 59 -2.27 -2.04 10.79
C THR A 59 -1.12 -1.43 9.99
N GLY A 60 -0.67 -2.11 8.92
CA GLY A 60 0.60 -1.80 8.29
C GLY A 60 1.76 -1.88 9.28
N GLY A 61 2.79 -1.09 9.04
CA GLY A 61 3.95 -0.95 9.93
C GLY A 61 3.86 0.28 10.84
N VAL A 62 2.67 0.76 11.20
CA VAL A 62 2.49 1.94 12.04
C VAL A 62 2.45 1.52 13.52
N PRO A 63 3.46 1.90 14.34
CA PRO A 63 3.57 1.41 15.72
C PRO A 63 2.32 1.65 16.56
N LYS A 64 1.67 2.81 16.40
CA LYS A 64 0.45 3.15 17.15
C LYS A 64 -0.71 2.23 16.82
N TYR A 65 -0.87 1.83 15.56
CA TYR A 65 -1.94 0.93 15.15
C TYR A 65 -1.66 -0.50 15.64
N ILE A 66 -0.39 -0.93 15.59
CA ILE A 66 0.06 -2.22 16.13
C ILE A 66 -0.26 -2.30 17.63
N GLU A 67 0.06 -1.24 18.40
CA GLU A 67 -0.20 -1.15 19.84
C GLU A 67 -1.70 -1.31 20.17
N LEU A 68 -2.58 -0.70 19.38
CA LEU A 68 -4.04 -0.80 19.61
C LEU A 68 -4.59 -2.19 19.31
N PHE A 69 -3.94 -2.95 18.43
CA PHE A 69 -4.37 -4.31 18.08
C PHE A 69 -3.79 -5.38 19.01
N HIS A 70 -2.69 -5.10 19.69
CA HIS A 70 -1.99 -6.08 20.52
C HIS A 70 -2.83 -6.72 21.65
N PRO A 71 -3.69 -5.97 22.38
CA PRO A 71 -4.45 -6.54 23.47
C PRO A 71 -5.71 -7.32 23.04
N CYS A 72 -6.01 -7.38 21.75
CA CYS A 72 -7.24 -7.98 21.24
C CYS A 72 -7.10 -9.51 21.08
N ALA A 73 -8.18 -10.24 21.32
CA ALA A 73 -8.19 -11.70 21.30
C ALA A 73 -8.01 -12.28 19.88
N ASP A 74 -8.56 -11.61 18.89
CA ASP A 74 -8.51 -12.01 17.48
C ASP A 74 -8.66 -10.80 16.57
N ILE A 75 -8.44 -11.00 15.26
CA ILE A 75 -8.45 -9.92 14.26
C ILE A 75 -9.85 -9.31 14.08
N ASP A 76 -10.92 -10.09 14.15
CA ASP A 76 -12.29 -9.59 14.00
C ASP A 76 -12.63 -8.65 15.16
N THR A 77 -12.33 -9.07 16.38
CA THR A 77 -12.48 -8.26 17.59
C THR A 77 -11.64 -6.99 17.52
N ALA A 78 -10.39 -7.08 17.06
CA ALA A 78 -9.50 -5.94 16.91
C ALA A 78 -10.05 -4.91 15.92
N ILE A 79 -10.52 -5.36 14.76
CA ILE A 79 -11.12 -4.49 13.73
C ILE A 79 -12.40 -3.83 14.27
N LEU A 80 -13.29 -4.62 14.88
CA LEU A 80 -14.56 -4.12 15.41
C LEU A 80 -14.32 -3.01 16.45
N GLN A 81 -13.47 -3.29 17.44
CA GLN A 81 -13.23 -2.37 18.56
C GLN A 81 -12.44 -1.13 18.18
N ASN A 82 -11.41 -1.27 17.31
CA ASN A 82 -10.48 -0.19 17.05
C ASN A 82 -10.77 0.57 15.74
N VAL A 83 -11.52 -0.03 14.80
CA VAL A 83 -11.72 0.56 13.47
C VAL A 83 -13.19 0.76 13.12
N MET A 84 -14.10 -0.13 13.56
CA MET A 84 -15.53 -0.06 13.24
C MET A 84 -16.39 0.43 14.43
N THR A 85 -15.78 1.10 15.37
CA THR A 85 -16.48 1.76 16.48
C THR A 85 -16.28 3.27 16.34
N PRO A 86 -17.34 4.08 16.21
CA PRO A 86 -17.23 5.53 15.93
C PRO A 86 -16.38 6.32 16.94
N GLN A 87 -16.31 5.86 18.19
CA GLN A 87 -15.53 6.49 19.26
C GLN A 87 -14.07 6.03 19.28
N SER A 88 -13.69 5.06 18.46
CA SER A 88 -12.32 4.55 18.42
C SER A 88 -11.38 5.48 17.67
N PHE A 89 -10.12 5.47 18.07
CA PHE A 89 -9.08 6.33 17.49
C PHE A 89 -8.94 6.14 15.97
N LEU A 90 -9.00 4.90 15.50
CA LEU A 90 -8.76 4.58 14.09
C LEU A 90 -9.97 4.85 13.18
N TYR A 91 -11.17 5.07 13.74
CA TYR A 91 -12.36 5.31 12.93
C TYR A 91 -12.27 6.61 12.10
N GLU A 92 -11.79 7.69 12.70
CA GLU A 92 -11.64 8.99 12.03
C GLU A 92 -10.19 9.30 11.60
N GLU A 93 -9.25 8.42 11.90
CA GLU A 93 -7.81 8.64 11.67
C GLU A 93 -7.48 9.05 10.22
N PRO A 94 -8.05 8.45 9.15
CA PRO A 94 -7.74 8.86 7.78
C PRO A 94 -8.16 10.31 7.47
N GLU A 95 -9.31 10.75 7.98
CA GLU A 95 -9.74 12.15 7.81
C GLU A 95 -8.85 13.10 8.61
N PHE A 96 -8.48 12.69 9.81
CA PHE A 96 -7.60 13.48 10.68
C PHE A 96 -6.21 13.64 10.04
N LEU A 97 -5.61 12.57 9.54
CA LEU A 97 -4.32 12.61 8.83
C LEU A 97 -4.37 13.56 7.63
N LEU A 98 -5.40 13.43 6.77
CA LEU A 98 -5.51 14.30 5.60
C LEU A 98 -5.70 15.76 5.98
N ARG A 99 -6.48 16.09 7.01
CA ARG A 99 -6.67 17.47 7.49
C ARG A 99 -5.37 18.10 7.97
N GLN A 100 -4.42 17.31 8.41
CA GLN A 100 -3.12 17.81 8.85
C GLN A 100 -2.19 18.13 7.69
N GLU A 101 -2.29 17.36 6.60
CA GLU A 101 -1.31 17.41 5.51
C GLU A 101 -1.77 18.25 4.32
N VAL A 102 -3.08 18.41 4.09
CA VAL A 102 -3.60 19.09 2.91
C VAL A 102 -4.66 20.15 3.26
N GLN A 103 -4.77 21.21 2.44
CA GLN A 103 -5.75 22.28 2.66
C GLN A 103 -7.14 21.88 2.13
N ASP A 104 -7.21 21.28 0.95
CA ASP A 104 -8.46 20.82 0.32
C ASP A 104 -8.67 19.33 0.58
N VAL A 105 -9.07 18.99 1.80
CA VAL A 105 -9.28 17.61 2.24
C VAL A 105 -10.29 16.88 1.33
N GLY A 106 -11.35 17.55 0.90
CA GLY A 106 -12.42 16.94 0.10
C GLY A 106 -11.95 16.41 -1.25
N SER A 107 -11.13 17.19 -1.96
CA SER A 107 -10.56 16.77 -3.24
C SER A 107 -9.59 15.61 -3.08
N TYR A 108 -8.69 15.68 -2.10
CA TYR A 108 -7.73 14.60 -1.83
C TYR A 108 -8.41 13.32 -1.39
N PHE A 109 -9.41 13.43 -0.52
CA PHE A 109 -10.22 12.30 -0.06
C PHE A 109 -10.94 11.60 -1.24
N SER A 110 -11.52 12.40 -2.16
CA SER A 110 -12.20 11.88 -3.35
C SER A 110 -11.26 11.11 -4.27
N ILE A 111 -10.00 11.57 -4.44
CA ILE A 111 -8.97 10.88 -5.23
C ILE A 111 -8.63 9.54 -4.60
N ILE A 112 -8.36 9.50 -3.28
CA ILE A 112 -8.03 8.25 -2.57
C ILE A 112 -9.20 7.27 -2.65
N ARG A 113 -10.45 7.75 -2.49
CA ARG A 113 -11.64 6.93 -2.63
C ARG A 113 -11.78 6.33 -4.03
N ALA A 114 -11.54 7.12 -5.08
CA ALA A 114 -11.59 6.64 -6.45
C ALA A 114 -10.56 5.52 -6.68
N ILE A 115 -9.33 5.68 -6.16
CA ILE A 115 -8.26 4.67 -6.23
C ILE A 115 -8.64 3.41 -5.44
N ALA A 116 -9.17 3.56 -4.21
CA ALA A 116 -9.65 2.44 -3.39
C ALA A 116 -10.77 1.63 -4.08
N SER A 117 -11.55 2.30 -4.96
CA SER A 117 -12.60 1.67 -5.77
C SER A 117 -12.08 1.03 -7.06
N GLY A 118 -10.75 0.96 -7.28
CA GLY A 118 -10.13 0.29 -8.42
C GLY A 118 -9.76 1.20 -9.61
N ASN A 119 -9.97 2.52 -9.52
CA ASN A 119 -9.55 3.46 -10.56
C ASN A 119 -8.06 3.79 -10.37
N MET A 120 -7.17 3.01 -10.96
CA MET A 120 -5.74 3.12 -10.71
C MET A 120 -4.99 4.00 -11.72
N ARG A 121 -5.50 4.18 -12.95
CA ARG A 121 -4.87 5.05 -13.95
C ARG A 121 -5.39 6.48 -13.81
N ILE A 122 -4.55 7.45 -14.13
CA ILE A 122 -4.95 8.87 -14.06
C ILE A 122 -6.20 9.19 -14.91
N SER A 123 -6.36 8.50 -16.05
CA SER A 123 -7.56 8.59 -16.90
C SER A 123 -8.83 8.11 -16.19
N ASP A 124 -8.70 6.99 -15.45
CA ASP A 124 -9.83 6.35 -14.79
C ASP A 124 -10.24 7.15 -13.56
N ILE A 125 -9.26 7.67 -12.80
CA ILE A 125 -9.49 8.59 -11.67
C ILE A 125 -10.18 9.87 -12.17
N ALA A 126 -9.68 10.45 -13.27
CA ALA A 126 -10.25 11.66 -13.88
C ALA A 126 -11.71 11.44 -14.31
N SER A 127 -11.97 10.32 -14.96
CA SER A 127 -13.32 9.91 -15.39
C SER A 127 -14.25 9.72 -14.17
N ALA A 128 -13.80 8.99 -13.16
CA ALA A 128 -14.59 8.71 -11.95
C ALA A 128 -14.95 9.98 -11.17
N LEU A 129 -14.08 11.00 -11.22
CA LEU A 129 -14.29 12.28 -10.53
C LEU A 129 -14.89 13.36 -11.43
N SER A 130 -15.12 13.09 -12.71
CA SER A 130 -15.55 14.08 -13.72
C SER A 130 -14.63 15.31 -13.77
N LEU A 131 -13.31 15.08 -13.68
CA LEU A 131 -12.27 16.11 -13.67
C LEU A 131 -11.33 15.94 -14.87
N PRO A 132 -10.69 17.03 -15.35
CA PRO A 132 -9.60 16.92 -16.32
C PRO A 132 -8.40 16.17 -15.72
N ALA A 133 -7.78 15.25 -16.47
CA ALA A 133 -6.60 14.52 -16.01
C ALA A 133 -5.43 15.45 -15.60
N THR A 134 -5.32 16.61 -16.24
CA THR A 134 -4.31 17.65 -15.94
C THR A 134 -4.44 18.22 -14.52
N SER A 135 -5.66 18.30 -13.98
CA SER A 135 -5.91 18.80 -12.62
C SER A 135 -5.47 17.81 -11.53
N LEU A 136 -5.31 16.54 -11.85
CA LEU A 136 -4.94 15.48 -10.91
C LEU A 136 -3.44 15.35 -10.70
N SER A 137 -2.60 15.86 -11.60
CA SER A 137 -1.14 15.67 -11.56
C SER A 137 -0.52 16.19 -10.26
N LYS A 138 -0.90 17.39 -9.83
CA LYS A 138 -0.39 17.98 -8.58
C LYS A 138 -0.90 17.25 -7.32
N PRO A 139 -2.22 17.01 -7.16
CA PRO A 139 -2.73 16.25 -6.03
C PRO A 139 -2.13 14.84 -5.90
N LEU A 140 -2.03 14.10 -7.01
CA LEU A 140 -1.44 12.76 -7.02
C LEU A 140 0.03 12.78 -6.61
N LYS A 141 0.80 13.77 -7.11
CA LYS A 141 2.19 13.95 -6.68
C LYS A 141 2.26 14.23 -5.18
N THR A 142 1.45 15.15 -4.66
CA THR A 142 1.41 15.46 -3.22
C THR A 142 1.11 14.21 -2.38
N LEU A 143 0.12 13.40 -2.79
CA LEU A 143 -0.20 12.16 -2.07
C LEU A 143 0.94 11.12 -2.13
N CYS A 144 1.70 11.07 -3.22
CA CYS A 144 2.90 10.25 -3.31
C CYS A 144 4.03 10.78 -2.42
N ASP A 145 4.24 12.10 -2.38
CA ASP A 145 5.26 12.74 -1.53
C ASP A 145 4.97 12.53 -0.03
N LEU A 146 3.68 12.40 0.33
CA LEU A 146 3.19 12.08 1.68
C LEU A 146 3.23 10.58 2.02
N ASP A 147 3.71 9.72 1.13
CA ASP A 147 3.68 8.26 1.28
C ASP A 147 2.26 7.65 1.44
N ILE A 148 1.20 8.39 1.09
CA ILE A 148 -0.18 7.89 1.08
C ILE A 148 -0.45 7.06 -0.17
N LEU A 149 0.00 7.54 -1.32
CA LEU A 149 -0.05 6.82 -2.58
C LEU A 149 1.34 6.41 -3.04
N GLU A 150 1.38 5.42 -3.88
CA GLU A 150 2.54 5.13 -4.72
C GLU A 150 2.12 5.05 -6.19
N ARG A 151 3.05 5.39 -7.08
CA ARG A 151 2.88 5.21 -8.51
C ARG A 151 3.71 4.02 -8.95
N GLU A 152 3.05 2.92 -9.22
CA GLU A 152 3.67 1.71 -9.76
C GLU A 152 3.83 1.80 -11.28
N VAL A 153 4.90 1.21 -11.78
CA VAL A 153 5.20 1.08 -13.21
C VAL A 153 5.83 -0.29 -13.41
N PRO A 154 5.49 -1.05 -14.46
CA PRO A 154 6.12 -2.34 -14.70
C PRO A 154 7.64 -2.24 -14.69
N PRO A 155 8.36 -3.13 -13.98
CA PRO A 155 9.82 -3.07 -13.87
C PRO A 155 10.56 -3.14 -15.22
N THR A 156 9.90 -3.70 -16.22
CA THR A 156 10.42 -3.83 -17.58
C THR A 156 10.41 -2.52 -18.39
N GLU A 157 9.71 -1.49 -17.93
CA GLU A 157 9.70 -0.18 -18.60
C GLU A 157 11.09 0.46 -18.60
N LYS A 158 11.50 1.00 -19.76
CA LYS A 158 12.81 1.65 -19.90
C LYS A 158 12.90 2.92 -19.06
N ASN A 159 11.87 3.75 -19.08
CA ASN A 159 11.80 4.99 -18.32
C ASN A 159 10.57 4.97 -17.39
N ILE A 160 10.80 4.78 -16.10
CA ILE A 160 9.73 4.73 -15.10
C ILE A 160 9.03 6.08 -14.93
N GLU A 161 9.78 7.19 -15.00
CA GLU A 161 9.23 8.52 -14.72
C GLU A 161 8.22 8.97 -15.80
N THR A 162 8.54 8.69 -17.06
CA THR A 162 7.73 9.13 -18.22
C THR A 162 6.79 8.05 -18.77
N SER A 163 6.81 6.84 -18.21
CA SER A 163 5.96 5.74 -18.66
C SER A 163 4.48 6.10 -18.55
N LYS A 164 3.72 5.80 -19.61
CA LYS A 164 2.25 5.93 -19.64
C LYS A 164 1.53 4.76 -18.98
N LYS A 165 2.27 3.71 -18.59
CA LYS A 165 1.72 2.53 -17.93
C LYS A 165 1.57 2.70 -16.41
N GLY A 166 1.88 3.88 -15.85
CA GLY A 166 1.79 4.15 -14.43
C GLY A 166 0.39 3.95 -13.86
N GLN A 167 0.32 3.25 -12.74
CA GLN A 167 -0.88 3.07 -11.92
C GLN A 167 -0.65 3.64 -10.53
N TYR A 168 -1.68 4.23 -9.93
CA TYR A 168 -1.66 4.74 -8.57
C TYR A 168 -2.38 3.78 -7.65
N ARG A 169 -1.77 3.47 -6.51
CA ARG A 169 -2.42 2.70 -5.46
C ARG A 169 -2.15 3.31 -4.09
N ILE A 170 -2.98 2.96 -3.13
CA ILE A 170 -2.79 3.37 -1.74
C ILE A 170 -1.66 2.53 -1.17
N LYS A 171 -0.59 3.20 -0.73
CA LYS A 171 0.62 2.58 -0.19
C LYS A 171 0.45 2.15 1.26
N ASP A 172 -0.29 2.94 2.04
CA ASP A 172 -0.57 2.66 3.44
C ASP A 172 -1.66 1.59 3.57
N ASN A 173 -1.33 0.46 4.22
CA ASN A 173 -2.25 -0.67 4.37
C ASN A 173 -3.52 -0.30 5.14
N PHE A 174 -3.38 0.51 6.20
CA PHE A 174 -4.54 0.92 6.99
C PHE A 174 -5.48 1.83 6.19
N LEU A 175 -4.93 2.81 5.47
CA LEU A 175 -5.73 3.66 4.59
C LEU A 175 -6.41 2.85 3.49
N ALA A 176 -5.70 1.91 2.85
CA ALA A 176 -6.27 1.02 1.84
C ALA A 176 -7.42 0.19 2.42
N PHE A 177 -7.24 -0.39 3.61
CA PHE A 177 -8.27 -1.12 4.35
C PHE A 177 -9.47 -0.23 4.66
N TRP A 178 -9.24 0.93 5.25
CA TRP A 178 -10.30 1.83 5.70
C TRP A 178 -11.15 2.35 4.55
N PHE A 179 -10.54 2.85 3.48
CA PHE A 179 -11.28 3.34 2.32
C PHE A 179 -12.06 2.27 1.58
N ARG A 180 -11.62 1.02 1.66
CA ARG A 180 -12.28 -0.12 0.99
C ARG A 180 -13.41 -0.73 1.81
N PHE A 181 -13.26 -0.85 3.11
CA PHE A 181 -14.18 -1.61 3.96
C PHE A 181 -14.92 -0.78 5.01
N VAL A 182 -14.32 0.27 5.53
CA VAL A 182 -14.93 1.09 6.59
C VAL A 182 -15.73 2.22 5.96
N TYR A 183 -15.12 3.01 5.11
CA TYR A 183 -15.77 4.17 4.52
C TYR A 183 -17.10 3.87 3.81
N PRO A 184 -17.21 2.84 2.94
CA PRO A 184 -18.48 2.51 2.28
C PRO A 184 -19.58 2.02 3.22
N MET A 185 -19.22 1.63 4.44
CA MET A 185 -20.12 1.07 5.43
C MET A 185 -20.41 2.04 6.60
N ARG A 186 -19.94 3.30 6.51
CA ARG A 186 -20.07 4.28 7.60
C ARG A 186 -21.51 4.46 8.07
N SER A 187 -22.49 4.52 7.18
CA SER A 187 -23.90 4.68 7.55
C SER A 187 -24.41 3.55 8.45
N PHE A 188 -23.95 2.31 8.24
CA PHE A 188 -24.31 1.19 9.10
C PHE A 188 -23.60 1.27 10.44
N ILE A 189 -22.29 1.58 10.43
CA ILE A 189 -21.48 1.71 11.64
C ILE A 189 -22.03 2.84 12.54
N GLU A 190 -22.34 3.99 11.96
CA GLU A 190 -22.88 5.17 12.66
C GLU A 190 -24.34 4.97 13.14
N SER A 191 -25.07 4.02 12.54
CA SER A 191 -26.40 3.61 12.98
C SER A 191 -26.40 2.44 13.96
N ASP A 192 -25.25 2.15 14.57
CA ASP A 192 -25.05 1.07 15.56
C ASP A 192 -25.27 -0.35 15.02
N HIS A 193 -24.91 -0.56 13.72
CA HIS A 193 -24.95 -1.84 13.03
C HIS A 193 -23.62 -2.26 12.43
N PRO A 194 -22.50 -2.27 13.21
CA PRO A 194 -21.19 -2.62 12.69
C PRO A 194 -21.07 -4.08 12.24
N GLU A 195 -21.97 -4.98 12.72
CA GLU A 195 -22.01 -6.39 12.32
C GLU A 195 -22.30 -6.57 10.82
N ILE A 196 -23.02 -5.63 10.20
CA ILE A 196 -23.29 -5.64 8.74
C ILE A 196 -21.96 -5.33 8.00
N ALA A 197 -21.21 -4.35 8.49
CA ALA A 197 -19.91 -4.02 7.93
C ALA A 197 -18.92 -5.18 8.07
N MET A 198 -18.88 -5.85 9.23
CA MET A 198 -18.07 -7.04 9.48
C MET A 198 -18.43 -8.21 8.55
N THR A 199 -19.70 -8.44 8.31
CA THR A 199 -20.14 -9.49 7.37
C THR A 199 -19.65 -9.22 5.96
N LYS A 200 -19.73 -7.97 5.49
CA LYS A 200 -19.23 -7.57 4.17
C LYS A 200 -17.69 -7.62 4.10
N LEU A 201 -17.01 -7.24 5.17
CA LEU A 201 -15.57 -7.36 5.28
C LEU A 201 -15.12 -8.82 5.05
N LYS A 202 -15.71 -9.78 5.75
CA LYS A 202 -15.32 -11.20 5.68
C LYS A 202 -15.33 -11.77 4.28
N THR A 203 -16.25 -11.33 3.43
CA THR A 203 -16.34 -11.82 2.04
C THR A 203 -15.26 -11.24 1.12
N GLY A 204 -14.75 -10.05 1.42
CA GLY A 204 -13.81 -9.32 0.56
C GLY A 204 -12.41 -9.15 1.12
N PHE A 205 -12.19 -9.42 2.39
CA PHE A 205 -10.93 -9.08 3.07
C PHE A 205 -9.72 -9.78 2.45
N ILE A 206 -9.78 -11.10 2.29
CA ILE A 206 -8.67 -11.86 1.73
C ILE A 206 -8.47 -11.52 0.25
N PRO A 207 -9.44 -11.71 -0.67
CA PRO A 207 -9.18 -11.54 -2.09
C PRO A 207 -8.94 -10.10 -2.50
N ASN A 208 -9.56 -9.13 -1.82
CA ASN A 208 -9.51 -7.73 -2.26
C ASN A 208 -8.53 -6.86 -1.46
N HIS A 209 -7.87 -7.41 -0.43
CA HIS A 209 -6.94 -6.62 0.39
C HIS A 209 -5.72 -7.43 0.83
N VAL A 210 -5.91 -8.53 1.58
CA VAL A 210 -4.80 -9.33 2.12
C VAL A 210 -3.91 -9.86 0.99
N GLY A 211 -4.50 -10.31 -0.12
CA GLY A 211 -3.75 -10.78 -1.30
C GLY A 211 -2.75 -9.74 -1.78
N TYR A 212 -3.17 -8.49 -1.96
CA TYR A 212 -2.29 -7.40 -2.40
C TYR A 212 -1.19 -7.06 -1.38
N VAL A 213 -1.53 -7.09 -0.08
CA VAL A 213 -0.53 -6.88 0.98
C VAL A 213 0.47 -8.04 1.01
N TYR A 214 0.02 -9.26 0.77
CA TYR A 214 0.89 -10.43 0.70
C TYR A 214 1.88 -10.34 -0.48
N GLU A 215 1.44 -9.87 -1.64
CA GLU A 215 2.36 -9.58 -2.76
C GLU A 215 3.44 -8.56 -2.36
N ASP A 216 3.08 -7.51 -1.60
CA ASP A 216 4.06 -6.53 -1.10
C ASP A 216 5.05 -7.16 -0.11
N ILE A 217 4.57 -8.05 0.77
CA ILE A 217 5.43 -8.83 1.67
C ILE A 217 6.39 -9.71 0.86
N CYS A 218 5.91 -10.37 -0.18
CA CYS A 218 6.73 -11.19 -1.07
C CYS A 218 7.80 -10.33 -1.79
N ARG A 219 7.45 -9.13 -2.26
CA ARG A 219 8.42 -8.19 -2.87
C ARG A 219 9.46 -7.69 -1.86
N GLN A 220 9.08 -7.43 -0.60
CA GLN A 220 10.04 -7.13 0.47
C GLN A 220 11.00 -8.30 0.68
N LYS A 221 10.49 -9.54 0.68
CA LYS A 221 11.30 -10.76 0.82
C LYS A 221 12.25 -10.97 -0.36
N MET A 222 11.83 -10.64 -1.57
CA MET A 222 12.69 -10.67 -2.76
C MET A 222 13.92 -9.74 -2.60
N TRP A 223 13.70 -8.51 -2.09
CA TRP A 223 14.81 -7.60 -1.80
C TRP A 223 15.77 -8.14 -0.73
N GLU A 224 15.23 -8.76 0.32
CA GLU A 224 16.05 -9.39 1.36
C GLU A 224 16.92 -10.53 0.78
N LEU A 225 16.31 -11.43 0.00
CA LEU A 225 17.02 -12.53 -0.65
C LEU A 225 18.07 -12.03 -1.65
N ASN A 226 17.76 -10.97 -2.39
CA ASN A 226 18.68 -10.30 -3.31
C ASN A 226 19.92 -9.77 -2.56
N ALA A 227 19.70 -9.05 -1.46
CA ALA A 227 20.78 -8.51 -0.64
C ALA A 227 21.65 -9.61 0.00
N GLN A 228 21.08 -10.80 0.26
CA GLN A 228 21.77 -11.96 0.79
C GLN A 228 22.49 -12.80 -0.29
N GLY A 229 22.35 -12.46 -1.58
CA GLY A 229 22.91 -13.24 -2.69
C GLY A 229 22.29 -14.63 -2.84
N LYS A 230 21.04 -14.82 -2.39
CA LYS A 230 20.34 -16.12 -2.43
C LYS A 230 19.51 -16.34 -3.70
N LEU A 231 19.58 -15.41 -4.64
CA LEU A 231 18.89 -15.51 -5.93
C LEU A 231 19.88 -15.83 -7.06
N PRO A 232 19.42 -16.34 -8.21
CA PRO A 232 20.29 -16.73 -9.32
C PRO A 232 21.13 -15.57 -9.87
N PHE A 233 20.70 -14.33 -9.72
CA PHE A 233 21.40 -13.11 -10.08
C PHE A 233 20.90 -11.96 -9.21
N LEU A 234 21.66 -10.85 -9.18
CA LEU A 234 21.24 -9.62 -8.53
C LEU A 234 20.34 -8.83 -9.48
N PHE A 235 19.20 -8.41 -8.99
CA PHE A 235 18.31 -7.50 -9.70
C PHE A 235 18.37 -6.09 -9.10
N ASP A 236 18.05 -5.08 -9.90
CA ASP A 236 17.94 -3.69 -9.46
C ASP A 236 16.51 -3.16 -9.46
N ARG A 237 15.55 -3.90 -10.06
CA ARG A 237 14.13 -3.59 -10.02
C ARG A 237 13.29 -4.81 -9.72
N VAL A 238 12.26 -4.62 -8.89
CA VAL A 238 11.20 -5.62 -8.67
C VAL A 238 9.87 -4.89 -8.52
N GLY A 239 8.81 -5.47 -9.06
CA GLY A 239 7.46 -4.92 -8.98
C GLY A 239 6.45 -5.82 -9.66
N ARG A 240 5.21 -5.38 -9.69
CA ARG A 240 4.14 -5.99 -10.48
C ARG A 240 4.33 -5.66 -11.95
N TRP A 241 3.93 -6.56 -12.81
CA TRP A 241 3.90 -6.34 -14.24
C TRP A 241 2.47 -6.51 -14.77
N TRP A 242 2.07 -5.65 -15.67
CA TRP A 242 0.79 -5.73 -16.37
C TRP A 242 0.97 -5.37 -17.84
N GLY A 243 0.25 -6.11 -18.71
CA GLY A 243 0.25 -5.97 -20.14
C GLY A 243 -1.08 -5.51 -20.71
N GLY A 244 -1.55 -6.20 -21.74
CA GLY A 244 -2.88 -6.03 -22.31
C GLY A 244 -4.02 -6.37 -21.36
N LYS A 245 -5.24 -6.53 -21.88
CA LYS A 245 -6.40 -6.84 -21.04
C LYS A 245 -6.15 -8.11 -20.21
N ASP A 246 -6.29 -7.95 -18.88
CA ASP A 246 -6.32 -9.03 -17.88
C ASP A 246 -5.04 -9.87 -17.75
N THR A 247 -3.88 -9.32 -18.17
CA THR A 247 -2.60 -9.99 -17.98
C THR A 247 -1.79 -9.28 -16.91
N GLU A 248 -1.55 -9.96 -15.78
CA GLU A 248 -0.80 -9.46 -14.64
C GLU A 248 0.14 -10.54 -14.11
N ILE A 249 1.32 -10.14 -13.62
CA ILE A 249 2.28 -10.99 -12.92
C ILE A 249 2.65 -10.29 -11.62
N ASP A 250 2.49 -10.95 -10.49
CA ASP A 250 2.63 -10.36 -9.15
C ASP A 250 4.06 -9.91 -8.83
N ILE A 251 5.04 -10.67 -9.32
CA ILE A 251 6.46 -10.37 -9.13
C ILE A 251 7.20 -10.50 -10.45
N VAL A 252 7.80 -9.42 -10.89
CA VAL A 252 8.81 -9.41 -11.94
C VAL A 252 10.04 -8.70 -11.39
N ALA A 253 11.16 -9.42 -11.27
CA ALA A 253 12.45 -8.84 -10.88
C ALA A 253 13.41 -8.90 -12.06
N ILE A 254 14.08 -7.79 -12.36
CA ILE A 254 14.93 -7.64 -13.54
C ILE A 254 16.26 -6.97 -13.19
N ASP A 255 17.34 -7.44 -13.84
CA ASP A 255 18.61 -6.73 -13.96
C ASP A 255 18.50 -5.77 -15.18
N THR A 256 18.43 -4.46 -14.93
CA THR A 256 18.30 -3.49 -16.02
C THR A 256 19.55 -3.36 -16.89
N THR A 257 20.68 -3.86 -16.42
CA THR A 257 21.94 -3.90 -17.17
C THR A 257 22.02 -5.13 -18.10
N ASP A 258 21.40 -6.24 -17.70
CA ASP A 258 21.26 -7.45 -18.50
C ASP A 258 19.81 -7.91 -18.51
N ARG A 259 19.03 -7.36 -19.40
CA ARG A 259 17.59 -7.59 -19.49
C ARG A 259 17.16 -9.02 -19.84
N SER A 260 18.11 -9.91 -20.16
CA SER A 260 17.84 -11.34 -20.30
C SER A 260 17.64 -12.03 -18.93
N LYS A 261 18.06 -11.39 -17.84
CA LYS A 261 17.93 -11.89 -16.48
C LYS A 261 16.64 -11.37 -15.84
N ILE A 262 15.62 -12.21 -15.83
CA ILE A 262 14.29 -11.90 -15.26
C ILE A 262 13.86 -13.05 -14.36
N ILE A 263 13.28 -12.73 -13.21
CA ILE A 263 12.58 -13.66 -12.34
C ILE A 263 11.09 -13.31 -12.40
N PHE A 264 10.25 -14.31 -12.60
CA PHE A 264 8.80 -14.22 -12.52
C PHE A 264 8.32 -14.94 -11.27
N GLY A 265 7.32 -14.39 -10.60
CA GLY A 265 6.72 -14.98 -9.40
C GLY A 265 5.23 -14.70 -9.34
N GLU A 266 4.49 -15.67 -8.82
CA GLU A 266 3.06 -15.60 -8.51
C GLU A 266 2.87 -15.72 -7.02
N CYS A 267 1.96 -14.93 -6.44
CA CYS A 267 1.69 -14.88 -5.01
C CYS A 267 0.24 -15.25 -4.75
N LYS A 268 0.03 -16.29 -3.93
CA LYS A 268 -1.32 -16.67 -3.50
C LYS A 268 -1.37 -16.76 -1.98
N PHE A 269 -2.22 -15.95 -1.38
CA PHE A 269 -2.53 -16.07 0.03
C PHE A 269 -3.74 -16.97 0.21
N HIS A 270 -3.49 -18.23 0.60
CA HIS A 270 -4.52 -19.22 0.90
C HIS A 270 -4.45 -19.62 2.37
N GLN A 271 -5.59 -19.64 3.04
CA GLN A 271 -5.68 -20.27 4.35
C GLN A 271 -5.80 -21.79 4.18
N ASN A 272 -4.73 -22.51 4.58
CA ASN A 272 -4.71 -23.99 4.62
C ASN A 272 -4.79 -24.73 3.27
N VAL A 273 -4.50 -24.07 2.14
CA VAL A 273 -4.44 -24.72 0.83
C VAL A 273 -3.07 -24.50 0.20
N PRO A 274 -2.33 -25.55 -0.18
CA PRO A 274 -1.07 -25.40 -0.88
C PRO A 274 -1.28 -24.88 -2.31
N MET A 275 -0.27 -24.16 -2.84
CA MET A 275 -0.24 -23.70 -4.22
C MET A 275 -0.36 -24.88 -5.20
N GLN A 276 -1.17 -24.73 -6.26
CA GLN A 276 -1.41 -25.78 -7.23
C GLN A 276 -0.45 -25.70 -8.42
N LEU A 277 -0.14 -26.83 -9.04
CA LEU A 277 0.73 -26.87 -10.23
C LEU A 277 0.16 -26.11 -11.43
N SER A 278 -1.15 -25.96 -11.52
CA SER A 278 -1.82 -25.16 -12.56
C SER A 278 -1.41 -23.69 -12.51
N GLU A 279 -1.22 -23.13 -11.31
CA GLU A 279 -0.79 -21.73 -11.12
C GLU A 279 0.65 -21.53 -11.63
N LEU A 280 1.52 -22.51 -11.41
CA LEU A 280 2.88 -22.50 -11.96
C LEU A 280 2.89 -22.60 -13.50
N HIS A 281 2.01 -23.42 -14.09
CA HIS A 281 1.88 -23.52 -15.54
C HIS A 281 1.40 -22.20 -16.15
N GLN A 282 0.41 -21.56 -15.55
CA GLN A 282 -0.08 -20.26 -15.99
C GLN A 282 1.03 -19.19 -15.96
N LEU A 283 1.78 -19.11 -14.85
CA LEU A 283 2.92 -18.20 -14.76
C LEU A 283 3.96 -18.47 -15.85
N LYS A 284 4.25 -19.74 -16.15
CA LYS A 284 5.20 -20.14 -17.18
C LYS A 284 4.73 -19.71 -18.58
N GLU A 285 3.45 -19.86 -18.90
CA GLU A 285 2.88 -19.41 -20.17
C GLU A 285 2.97 -17.89 -20.29
N LEU A 286 2.60 -17.13 -19.24
CA LEU A 286 2.72 -15.67 -19.20
C LEU A 286 4.16 -15.19 -19.41
N SER A 287 5.13 -15.87 -18.79
CA SER A 287 6.55 -15.52 -18.92
C SER A 287 7.08 -15.68 -20.36
N LEU A 288 6.57 -16.66 -21.13
CA LEU A 288 6.96 -16.90 -22.50
C LEU A 288 6.43 -15.85 -23.48
N ILE A 289 5.26 -15.28 -23.22
CA ILE A 289 4.65 -14.22 -24.05
C ILE A 289 5.47 -12.92 -23.99
N HIS A 290 6.11 -12.63 -22.86
CA HIS A 290 6.74 -11.34 -22.57
C HIS A 290 8.26 -11.29 -22.76
N ILE A 291 8.90 -12.44 -23.06
CA ILE A 291 10.33 -12.48 -23.46
C ILE A 291 10.50 -12.06 -24.94
N SER A 292 9.40 -12.04 -25.71
CA SER A 292 9.43 -11.78 -27.15
C SER A 292 9.09 -10.33 -27.57
N GLU A 293 8.76 -9.44 -26.65
CA GLU A 293 8.57 -7.98 -26.88
C GLU A 293 9.69 -7.13 -26.23
#